data_11e8d544211e4444b9854918ca6129ab
#
_entry.id   11e8d544211e4444b9854918ca6129ab
#
_cell.length_a   1.000
_cell.length_b   1.000
_cell.length_c   1.000
_cell.angle_alpha   90.00
_cell.angle_beta   90.00
_cell.angle_gamma   90.00
#
_symmetry.space_group_name_H-M   'P 1'
#
loop_
_entity.id
_entity.type
_entity.pdbx_description
1 polymer ?
#
loop_
_entity_poly.entity_id
_entity_poly.type
_entity_poly.pdbx_seq_one_letter_code
_entity_poly.pdbx_strand_id
1 'polypeptide(L)'
;MNPIYLDHAATSPIHPEVLKVMLPALENVYGNPSSIHHYGRKARQALDEARRVAAASIHANEKNITFTSGGTEADNLALIGTANANKRKGMHIITTTIEHHAVLHAANYLEEQGFEITYLPVHPSGQISVTDLEKALRDDTILVSIMTVNNETGVIQPVEEIGHLLKEHQAVFHTDAVQAYGALDIDVDRLGVDLLSVSSHKISGPKGVGFLYTRDRIKLSAQLFGGEQERKRRPGTENVAGIIGFQKAIELVNKERDTRVQTYQDLKQLFINTLKAESVDFEVNGDRTNTVSTIVNVSFPGANVESLLTNFDLSGIAASSGSACTAGSVEPSHVLSAMYGSSDDRTTNSIRFSFGLANSKEQVKEAASKVAVILKRLVK
;
A
#
# COMPACT_ATOMS: atom_id res chain seq x y z
N MET A 1 -18.92 20.41 14.90
CA MET A 1 -18.70 20.07 13.46
C MET A 1 -18.28 18.62 13.39
N ASN A 2 -18.80 17.85 12.44
CA ASN A 2 -18.30 16.48 12.23
C ASN A 2 -16.93 16.57 11.56
N PRO A 3 -15.89 15.89 12.08
CA PRO A 3 -14.58 15.90 11.46
C PRO A 3 -14.62 15.26 10.06
N ILE A 4 -13.81 15.82 9.13
CA ILE A 4 -13.69 15.36 7.75
C ILE A 4 -12.39 14.56 7.63
N TYR A 5 -12.51 13.27 7.33
CA TYR A 5 -11.39 12.35 7.23
C TYR A 5 -10.88 12.26 5.79
N LEU A 6 -9.70 12.81 5.52
CA LEU A 6 -9.02 12.80 4.22
C LEU A 6 -7.65 12.09 4.30
N ASP A 7 -7.56 11.04 5.12
CA ASP A 7 -6.32 10.27 5.32
C ASP A 7 -6.53 8.76 5.08
N HIS A 8 -7.34 8.41 4.07
CA HIS A 8 -7.64 7.01 3.72
C HIS A 8 -6.41 6.22 3.26
N ALA A 9 -5.37 6.88 2.74
CA ALA A 9 -4.11 6.24 2.40
C ALA A 9 -3.32 5.75 3.63
N ALA A 10 -3.52 6.35 4.82
CA ALA A 10 -2.98 5.82 6.07
C ALA A 10 -3.78 4.61 6.56
N THR A 11 -5.09 4.73 6.65
CA THR A 11 -6.02 3.62 6.98
C THR A 11 -7.45 4.02 6.62
N SER A 12 -8.28 3.05 6.27
CA SER A 12 -9.71 3.29 5.98
C SER A 12 -10.60 2.82 7.13
N PRO A 13 -11.76 3.47 7.37
CA PRO A 13 -12.81 2.93 8.22
C PRO A 13 -13.27 1.56 7.72
N ILE A 14 -13.61 0.67 8.64
CA ILE A 14 -14.16 -0.64 8.28
C ILE A 14 -15.54 -0.44 7.64
N HIS A 15 -15.77 -1.12 6.51
CA HIS A 15 -17.07 -1.07 5.83
C HIS A 15 -18.16 -1.72 6.70
N PRO A 16 -19.39 -1.15 6.80
CA PRO A 16 -20.47 -1.73 7.62
C PRO A 16 -20.80 -3.18 7.28
N GLU A 17 -20.79 -3.57 6.01
CA GLU A 17 -21.02 -4.97 5.59
C GLU A 17 -19.88 -5.90 6.01
N VAL A 18 -18.66 -5.41 6.19
CA VAL A 18 -17.54 -6.17 6.74
C VAL A 18 -17.79 -6.44 8.23
N LEU A 19 -18.21 -5.45 9.01
CA LEU A 19 -18.57 -5.66 10.43
C LEU A 19 -19.70 -6.66 10.59
N LYS A 20 -20.73 -6.62 9.73
CA LYS A 20 -21.84 -7.56 9.77
C LYS A 20 -21.43 -9.03 9.63
N VAL A 21 -20.38 -9.34 8.89
CA VAL A 21 -19.88 -10.72 8.76
C VAL A 21 -18.86 -11.08 9.84
N MET A 22 -18.11 -10.08 10.34
CA MET A 22 -17.10 -10.32 11.39
C MET A 22 -17.73 -10.65 12.75
N LEU A 23 -18.79 -9.94 13.16
CA LEU A 23 -19.42 -10.16 14.47
C LEU A 23 -19.90 -11.60 14.65
N PRO A 24 -20.71 -12.17 13.75
CA PRO A 24 -21.10 -13.60 13.87
C PRO A 24 -19.92 -14.56 13.76
N ALA A 25 -18.87 -14.19 13.02
CA ALA A 25 -17.66 -15.02 12.92
C ALA A 25 -16.91 -15.10 14.26
N LEU A 26 -16.77 -13.97 14.97
CA LEU A 26 -16.19 -13.93 16.32
C LEU A 26 -16.97 -14.78 17.32
N GLU A 27 -18.30 -14.78 17.24
CA GLU A 27 -19.17 -15.52 18.14
C GLU A 27 -19.23 -17.04 17.84
N ASN A 28 -19.21 -17.40 16.55
CA ASN A 28 -19.64 -18.74 16.11
C ASN A 28 -18.58 -19.53 15.32
N VAL A 29 -17.41 -18.94 14.98
CA VAL A 29 -16.32 -19.57 14.20
C VAL A 29 -15.02 -19.55 15.00
N TYR A 30 -15.06 -19.99 16.24
CA TYR A 30 -13.94 -19.94 17.19
C TYR A 30 -13.07 -21.19 17.20
N GLY A 31 -13.39 -22.21 16.39
CA GLY A 31 -12.61 -23.44 16.30
C GLY A 31 -11.23 -23.21 15.69
N ASN A 32 -10.22 -23.96 16.15
CA ASN A 32 -8.91 -23.94 15.50
C ASN A 32 -9.01 -24.65 14.13
N PRO A 33 -8.62 -24.00 13.01
CA PRO A 33 -8.71 -24.59 11.67
C PRO A 33 -7.89 -25.89 11.49
N SER A 34 -6.94 -26.16 12.37
CA SER A 34 -6.15 -27.40 12.36
C SER A 34 -6.85 -28.58 13.07
N SER A 35 -7.96 -28.34 13.79
CA SER A 35 -8.68 -29.38 14.54
C SER A 35 -9.62 -30.18 13.63
N ILE A 36 -9.66 -31.49 13.82
CA ILE A 36 -10.48 -32.42 13.01
C ILE A 36 -11.98 -32.45 13.38
N HIS A 37 -12.36 -31.90 14.53
CA HIS A 37 -13.76 -31.88 14.99
C HIS A 37 -14.59 -30.80 14.25
N HIS A 38 -15.90 -30.82 14.44
CA HIS A 38 -16.87 -29.95 13.76
C HIS A 38 -16.48 -28.47 13.78
N TYR A 39 -16.09 -27.89 14.91
CA TYR A 39 -15.75 -26.49 15.04
C TYR A 39 -14.48 -26.14 14.24
N GLY A 40 -13.49 -27.03 14.25
CA GLY A 40 -12.26 -26.81 13.46
C GLY A 40 -12.54 -26.88 11.96
N ARG A 41 -13.35 -27.87 11.51
CA ARG A 41 -13.74 -27.97 10.09
C ARG A 41 -14.51 -26.75 9.60
N LYS A 42 -15.41 -26.16 10.44
CA LYS A 42 -16.12 -24.93 10.11
C LYS A 42 -15.17 -23.74 9.93
N ALA A 43 -14.21 -23.59 10.83
CA ALA A 43 -13.20 -22.54 10.73
C ALA A 43 -12.30 -22.74 9.50
N ARG A 44 -11.91 -23.99 9.22
CA ARG A 44 -11.13 -24.35 8.03
C ARG A 44 -11.86 -24.02 6.73
N GLN A 45 -13.14 -24.37 6.64
CA GLN A 45 -13.97 -24.05 5.48
C GLN A 45 -14.03 -22.55 5.21
N ALA A 46 -14.21 -21.73 6.26
CA ALA A 46 -14.22 -20.27 6.12
C ALA A 46 -12.87 -19.73 5.65
N LEU A 47 -11.77 -20.25 6.17
CA LEU A 47 -10.41 -19.88 5.77
C LEU A 47 -10.14 -20.24 4.29
N ASP A 48 -10.53 -21.44 3.86
CA ASP A 48 -10.33 -21.90 2.49
C ASP A 48 -11.19 -21.09 1.49
N GLU A 49 -12.42 -20.70 1.87
CA GLU A 49 -13.26 -19.81 1.07
C GLU A 49 -12.64 -18.42 0.90
N ALA A 50 -12.20 -17.82 2.01
CA ALA A 50 -11.54 -16.52 1.96
C ALA A 50 -10.28 -16.56 1.07
N ARG A 51 -9.54 -17.65 1.10
CA ARG A 51 -8.35 -17.85 0.28
C ARG A 51 -8.69 -17.93 -1.22
N ARG A 52 -9.79 -18.63 -1.56
CA ARG A 52 -10.28 -18.67 -2.95
C ARG A 52 -10.68 -17.30 -3.45
N VAL A 53 -11.40 -16.52 -2.64
CA VAL A 53 -11.80 -15.15 -3.01
C VAL A 53 -10.58 -14.24 -3.18
N ALA A 54 -9.60 -14.30 -2.28
CA ALA A 54 -8.37 -13.53 -2.39
C ALA A 54 -7.58 -13.91 -3.66
N ALA A 55 -7.44 -15.20 -3.96
CA ALA A 55 -6.77 -15.67 -5.16
C ALA A 55 -7.48 -15.23 -6.45
N ALA A 56 -8.80 -15.42 -6.51
CA ALA A 56 -9.60 -15.03 -7.67
C ALA A 56 -9.51 -13.54 -7.97
N SER A 57 -9.37 -12.69 -6.93
CA SER A 57 -9.30 -11.22 -7.08
C SER A 57 -8.04 -10.70 -7.77
N ILE A 58 -7.03 -11.55 -7.91
CA ILE A 58 -5.76 -11.25 -8.59
C ILE A 58 -5.42 -12.26 -9.69
N HIS A 59 -6.40 -13.03 -10.14
CA HIS A 59 -6.29 -14.10 -11.16
C HIS A 59 -5.27 -15.19 -10.80
N ALA A 60 -5.12 -15.51 -9.51
CA ALA A 60 -4.18 -16.51 -8.99
C ALA A 60 -4.87 -17.81 -8.55
N ASN A 61 -4.05 -18.81 -8.21
CA ASN A 61 -4.52 -20.04 -7.58
C ASN A 61 -4.53 -19.87 -6.05
N GLU A 62 -5.50 -20.47 -5.35
CA GLU A 62 -5.62 -20.40 -3.89
C GLU A 62 -4.37 -20.87 -3.12
N LYS A 63 -3.62 -21.83 -3.67
CA LYS A 63 -2.37 -22.31 -3.07
C LYS A 63 -1.25 -21.26 -3.02
N ASN A 64 -1.39 -20.19 -3.82
CA ASN A 64 -0.44 -19.10 -3.93
C ASN A 64 -0.66 -18.00 -2.88
N ILE A 65 -1.77 -18.03 -2.15
CA ILE A 65 -2.08 -17.04 -1.10
C ILE A 65 -1.57 -17.53 0.26
N THR A 66 -0.88 -16.64 0.97
CA THR A 66 -0.46 -16.79 2.37
C THR A 66 -1.04 -15.62 3.16
N PHE A 67 -1.92 -15.87 4.13
CA PHE A 67 -2.42 -14.81 5.00
C PHE A 67 -1.36 -14.33 5.97
N THR A 68 -1.29 -13.02 6.17
CA THR A 68 -0.34 -12.31 7.04
C THR A 68 -1.09 -11.35 7.96
N SER A 69 -0.38 -10.68 8.86
CA SER A 69 -0.96 -9.64 9.72
C SER A 69 -1.15 -8.28 9.02
N GLY A 70 -0.72 -8.14 7.78
CA GLY A 70 -0.81 -6.91 6.99
C GLY A 70 0.29 -6.79 5.95
N GLY A 71 0.37 -5.62 5.29
CA GLY A 71 1.37 -5.34 4.26
C GLY A 71 2.81 -5.48 4.78
N THR A 72 3.11 -4.92 5.94
CA THR A 72 4.46 -4.97 6.52
C THR A 72 4.98 -6.40 6.69
N GLU A 73 4.16 -7.33 7.21
CA GLU A 73 4.56 -8.73 7.32
C GLU A 73 4.70 -9.37 5.93
N ALA A 74 3.80 -9.05 4.99
CA ALA A 74 3.86 -9.55 3.63
C ALA A 74 5.14 -9.11 2.91
N ASP A 75 5.51 -7.82 2.99
CA ASP A 75 6.74 -7.27 2.39
C ASP A 75 7.99 -7.88 3.02
N ASN A 76 8.04 -7.98 4.34
CA ASN A 76 9.18 -8.61 5.03
C ASN A 76 9.34 -10.09 4.64
N LEU A 77 8.22 -10.85 4.58
CA LEU A 77 8.25 -12.25 4.14
C LEU A 77 8.69 -12.35 2.67
N ALA A 78 8.26 -11.43 1.82
CA ALA A 78 8.66 -11.36 0.41
C ALA A 78 10.16 -11.08 0.28
N LEU A 79 10.69 -10.03 0.91
CA LEU A 79 12.08 -9.60 0.75
C LEU A 79 13.04 -10.57 1.47
N ILE A 80 12.90 -10.68 2.79
CA ILE A 80 13.82 -11.45 3.64
C ILE A 80 13.69 -12.95 3.34
N GLY A 81 12.43 -13.41 3.11
CA GLY A 81 12.17 -14.80 2.75
C GLY A 81 12.80 -15.20 1.43
N THR A 82 12.72 -14.33 0.41
CA THR A 82 13.35 -14.53 -0.91
C THR A 82 14.86 -14.47 -0.83
N ALA A 83 15.41 -13.46 -0.18
CA ALA A 83 16.85 -13.26 -0.03
C ALA A 83 17.51 -14.51 0.60
N ASN A 84 16.98 -14.97 1.74
CA ASN A 84 17.49 -16.15 2.43
C ASN A 84 17.34 -17.43 1.62
N ALA A 85 16.24 -17.61 0.87
CA ALA A 85 16.04 -18.80 0.04
C ALA A 85 16.94 -18.85 -1.21
N ASN A 86 17.38 -17.70 -1.70
CA ASN A 86 18.17 -17.58 -2.94
C ASN A 86 19.62 -17.16 -2.73
N LYS A 87 20.11 -17.03 -1.50
CA LYS A 87 21.48 -16.59 -1.16
C LYS A 87 22.59 -17.31 -1.92
N ARG A 88 22.34 -18.56 -2.33
CA ARG A 88 23.32 -19.34 -3.12
C ARG A 88 23.36 -18.96 -4.61
N LYS A 89 22.37 -18.25 -5.11
CA LYS A 89 22.29 -17.79 -6.50
C LYS A 89 22.87 -16.40 -6.71
N GLY A 90 22.93 -15.60 -5.65
CA GLY A 90 23.45 -14.25 -5.67
C GLY A 90 23.14 -13.49 -4.38
N MET A 91 23.69 -12.30 -4.28
CA MET A 91 23.59 -11.45 -3.10
C MET A 91 23.10 -10.03 -3.45
N HIS A 92 22.70 -9.78 -4.71
CA HIS A 92 22.26 -8.48 -5.17
C HIS A 92 20.73 -8.37 -5.20
N ILE A 93 20.20 -7.26 -4.69
CA ILE A 93 18.79 -6.92 -4.62
C ILE A 93 18.59 -5.50 -5.16
N ILE A 94 17.53 -5.28 -5.92
CA ILE A 94 17.17 -3.97 -6.44
C ILE A 94 15.84 -3.54 -5.83
N THR A 95 15.76 -2.31 -5.34
CA THR A 95 14.53 -1.66 -4.89
C THR A 95 14.54 -0.19 -5.28
N THR A 96 13.59 0.63 -4.81
CA THR A 96 13.52 2.06 -5.13
C THR A 96 13.71 2.93 -3.89
N THR A 97 14.08 4.19 -4.09
CA THR A 97 14.20 5.18 -3.00
C THR A 97 12.86 5.63 -2.44
N ILE A 98 11.73 5.30 -3.09
CA ILE A 98 10.39 5.77 -2.74
C ILE A 98 9.49 4.67 -2.14
N GLU A 99 10.05 3.53 -1.79
CA GLU A 99 9.29 2.42 -1.21
C GLU A 99 8.71 2.77 0.17
N HIS A 100 7.70 2.00 0.56
CA HIS A 100 7.22 2.04 1.94
C HIS A 100 8.32 1.58 2.92
N HIS A 101 8.33 2.11 4.14
CA HIS A 101 9.34 1.77 5.16
C HIS A 101 9.43 0.26 5.45
N ALA A 102 8.35 -0.51 5.24
CA ALA A 102 8.37 -1.98 5.37
C ALA A 102 9.35 -2.64 4.38
N VAL A 103 9.52 -2.05 3.19
CA VAL A 103 10.48 -2.49 2.17
C VAL A 103 11.86 -1.89 2.44
N LEU A 104 11.96 -0.57 2.68
CA LEU A 104 13.25 0.10 2.92
C LEU A 104 13.98 -0.44 4.14
N HIS A 105 13.29 -0.64 5.27
CA HIS A 105 13.92 -1.17 6.47
C HIS A 105 14.27 -2.67 6.33
N ALA A 106 13.47 -3.44 5.56
CA ALA A 106 13.83 -4.82 5.24
C ALA A 106 15.07 -4.88 4.32
N ALA A 107 15.20 -3.94 3.37
CA ALA A 107 16.38 -3.80 2.54
C ALA A 107 17.62 -3.43 3.37
N ASN A 108 17.52 -2.42 4.25
CA ASN A 108 18.61 -2.05 5.17
C ASN A 108 19.05 -3.23 6.05
N TYR A 109 18.08 -3.98 6.60
CA TYR A 109 18.39 -5.19 7.36
C TYR A 109 19.18 -6.21 6.51
N LEU A 110 18.81 -6.39 5.24
CA LEU A 110 19.52 -7.30 4.34
C LEU A 110 20.95 -6.80 4.00
N GLU A 111 21.16 -5.48 3.90
CA GLU A 111 22.53 -4.92 3.79
C GLU A 111 23.39 -5.30 4.99
N GLU A 112 22.86 -5.20 6.21
CA GLU A 112 23.54 -5.64 7.44
C GLU A 112 23.83 -7.15 7.44
N GLN A 113 23.04 -7.95 6.70
CA GLN A 113 23.28 -9.40 6.51
C GLN A 113 24.25 -9.70 5.34
N GLY A 114 24.81 -8.66 4.70
CA GLY A 114 25.84 -8.77 3.66
C GLY A 114 25.28 -8.86 2.25
N PHE A 115 23.99 -8.56 2.01
CA PHE A 115 23.45 -8.37 0.67
C PHE A 115 23.82 -6.99 0.14
N GLU A 116 23.97 -6.87 -1.17
CA GLU A 116 24.16 -5.60 -1.85
C GLU A 116 22.82 -5.08 -2.37
N ILE A 117 22.45 -3.87 -1.99
CA ILE A 117 21.18 -3.28 -2.38
C ILE A 117 21.40 -2.11 -3.35
N THR A 118 20.78 -2.16 -4.51
CA THR A 118 20.70 -1.02 -5.42
C THR A 118 19.35 -0.31 -5.22
N TYR A 119 19.40 0.95 -4.79
CA TYR A 119 18.24 1.82 -4.68
C TYR A 119 18.08 2.64 -5.96
N LEU A 120 17.10 2.31 -6.80
CA LEU A 120 16.84 3.06 -8.03
C LEU A 120 16.32 4.46 -7.71
N PRO A 121 16.85 5.50 -8.35
CA PRO A 121 16.30 6.84 -8.28
C PRO A 121 14.96 6.92 -9.00
N VAL A 122 14.22 8.00 -8.74
CA VAL A 122 12.98 8.32 -9.44
C VAL A 122 13.07 9.68 -10.13
N HIS A 123 12.27 9.84 -11.19
CA HIS A 123 12.10 11.12 -11.84
C HIS A 123 11.25 12.09 -10.99
N PRO A 124 11.25 13.41 -11.25
CA PRO A 124 10.33 14.34 -10.61
C PRO A 124 8.84 14.00 -10.81
N SER A 125 8.50 13.17 -11.81
CA SER A 125 7.17 12.58 -11.97
C SER A 125 6.81 11.57 -10.87
N GLY A 126 7.79 11.06 -10.11
CA GLY A 126 7.62 10.01 -9.12
C GLY A 126 7.70 8.59 -9.69
N GLN A 127 8.02 8.44 -10.97
CA GLN A 127 8.22 7.12 -11.61
C GLN A 127 9.71 6.77 -11.69
N ILE A 128 10.00 5.47 -11.61
CA ILE A 128 11.32 4.95 -11.97
C ILE A 128 11.50 4.89 -13.48
N SER A 129 12.77 4.80 -13.91
CA SER A 129 13.15 4.48 -15.29
C SER A 129 13.35 2.98 -15.44
N VAL A 130 12.60 2.32 -16.34
CA VAL A 130 12.79 0.90 -16.67
C VAL A 130 14.19 0.68 -17.27
N THR A 131 14.71 1.63 -18.03
CA THR A 131 16.08 1.59 -18.58
C THR A 131 17.14 1.62 -17.47
N ASP A 132 16.90 2.33 -16.37
CA ASP A 132 17.87 2.35 -15.26
C ASP A 132 17.79 1.06 -14.44
N LEU A 133 16.61 0.44 -14.32
CA LEU A 133 16.48 -0.91 -13.79
C LEU A 133 17.26 -1.91 -14.66
N GLU A 134 17.09 -1.86 -15.99
CA GLU A 134 17.80 -2.75 -16.92
C GLU A 134 19.33 -2.67 -16.76
N LYS A 135 19.88 -1.45 -16.63
CA LYS A 135 21.31 -1.23 -16.40
C LYS A 135 21.79 -1.73 -15.01
N ALA A 136 20.90 -1.70 -14.02
CA ALA A 136 21.21 -2.13 -12.66
C ALA A 136 21.15 -3.66 -12.49
N LEU A 137 20.49 -4.39 -13.40
CA LEU A 137 20.41 -5.85 -13.37
C LEU A 137 21.79 -6.49 -13.56
N ARG A 138 22.06 -7.51 -12.75
CA ARG A 138 23.31 -8.29 -12.76
C ARG A 138 22.98 -9.78 -12.75
N ASP A 139 23.91 -10.62 -13.16
CA ASP A 139 23.74 -12.08 -13.12
C ASP A 139 23.49 -12.63 -11.71
N ASP A 140 23.97 -11.93 -10.66
CA ASP A 140 23.76 -12.28 -9.25
C ASP A 140 22.58 -11.52 -8.61
N THR A 141 21.77 -10.80 -9.39
CA THR A 141 20.50 -10.19 -8.89
C THR A 141 19.48 -11.30 -8.62
N ILE A 142 18.99 -11.37 -7.38
CA ILE A 142 18.07 -12.42 -6.92
C ILE A 142 16.67 -11.90 -6.63
N LEU A 143 16.51 -10.59 -6.44
CA LEU A 143 15.23 -9.96 -6.10
C LEU A 143 15.19 -8.53 -6.69
N VAL A 144 14.05 -8.21 -7.28
CA VAL A 144 13.64 -6.83 -7.62
C VAL A 144 12.35 -6.56 -6.87
N SER A 145 12.30 -5.50 -6.07
CA SER A 145 11.13 -5.10 -5.29
C SER A 145 10.75 -3.65 -5.61
N ILE A 146 9.63 -3.45 -6.28
CA ILE A 146 9.15 -2.13 -6.72
C ILE A 146 7.65 -2.06 -6.46
N MET A 147 7.21 -1.06 -5.68
CA MET A 147 5.80 -0.87 -5.37
C MET A 147 4.97 -0.58 -6.62
N THR A 148 3.70 -0.99 -6.63
CA THR A 148 2.81 -0.68 -7.76
C THR A 148 2.33 0.76 -7.71
N VAL A 149 2.01 1.29 -6.53
CA VAL A 149 1.50 2.67 -6.34
C VAL A 149 2.17 3.29 -5.14
N ASN A 150 2.74 4.47 -5.32
CA ASN A 150 3.36 5.18 -4.20
C ASN A 150 2.30 5.71 -3.22
N ASN A 151 2.50 5.45 -1.94
CA ASN A 151 1.55 5.78 -0.87
C ASN A 151 1.47 7.27 -0.51
N GLU A 152 2.43 8.09 -0.96
CA GLU A 152 2.43 9.54 -0.71
C GLU A 152 1.88 10.33 -1.89
N THR A 153 2.31 10.03 -3.11
CA THR A 153 1.95 10.77 -4.32
C THR A 153 0.80 10.14 -5.10
N GLY A 154 0.56 8.84 -4.90
CA GLY A 154 -0.41 8.08 -5.69
C GLY A 154 0.08 7.70 -7.10
N VAL A 155 1.33 7.99 -7.44
CA VAL A 155 1.92 7.69 -8.75
C VAL A 155 2.02 6.19 -8.97
N ILE A 156 1.61 5.72 -10.15
CA ILE A 156 1.64 4.33 -10.57
C ILE A 156 3.00 4.04 -11.21
N GLN A 157 3.67 2.96 -10.77
CA GLN A 157 4.93 2.51 -11.31
C GLN A 157 4.73 1.60 -12.52
N PRO A 158 5.71 1.48 -13.45
CA PRO A 158 5.60 0.70 -14.68
C PRO A 158 5.79 -0.81 -14.45
N VAL A 159 4.98 -1.40 -13.54
CA VAL A 159 5.14 -2.79 -13.04
C VAL A 159 5.03 -3.82 -14.17
N GLU A 160 4.12 -3.63 -15.13
CA GLU A 160 3.93 -4.53 -16.25
C GLU A 160 5.16 -4.54 -17.18
N GLU A 161 5.75 -3.38 -17.47
CA GLU A 161 6.99 -3.27 -18.26
C GLU A 161 8.16 -3.94 -17.53
N ILE A 162 8.24 -3.77 -16.20
CA ILE A 162 9.25 -4.43 -15.36
C ILE A 162 9.07 -5.94 -15.39
N GLY A 163 7.83 -6.44 -15.28
CA GLY A 163 7.54 -7.86 -15.35
C GLY A 163 7.96 -8.48 -16.69
N HIS A 164 7.77 -7.74 -17.80
CA HIS A 164 8.26 -8.17 -19.11
C HIS A 164 9.79 -8.19 -19.18
N LEU A 165 10.47 -7.18 -18.66
CA LEU A 165 11.94 -7.13 -18.60
C LEU A 165 12.52 -8.31 -17.80
N LEU A 166 11.91 -8.65 -16.66
CA LEU A 166 12.40 -9.68 -15.76
C LEU A 166 12.02 -11.12 -16.16
N LYS A 167 11.21 -11.30 -17.23
CA LYS A 167 10.64 -12.61 -17.61
C LYS A 167 11.67 -13.71 -17.77
N GLU A 168 12.80 -13.40 -18.39
CA GLU A 168 13.90 -14.36 -18.65
C GLU A 168 15.06 -14.19 -17.64
N HIS A 169 14.92 -13.30 -16.65
CA HIS A 169 15.92 -13.08 -15.62
C HIS A 169 15.69 -13.98 -14.40
N GLN A 170 16.76 -14.35 -13.67
CA GLN A 170 16.64 -15.19 -12.47
C GLN A 170 16.02 -14.50 -11.25
N ALA A 171 16.02 -13.16 -11.22
CA ALA A 171 15.51 -12.39 -10.11
C ALA A 171 14.01 -12.64 -9.89
N VAL A 172 13.64 -12.79 -8.63
CA VAL A 172 12.23 -12.83 -8.21
C VAL A 172 11.68 -11.41 -8.26
N PHE A 173 10.52 -11.21 -8.85
CA PHE A 173 9.88 -9.91 -8.90
C PHE A 173 8.79 -9.77 -7.84
N HIS A 174 9.01 -8.89 -6.87
CA HIS A 174 8.06 -8.49 -5.83
C HIS A 174 7.48 -7.12 -6.11
N THR A 175 6.17 -6.93 -5.83
CA THR A 175 5.54 -5.63 -5.79
C THR A 175 4.72 -5.45 -4.51
N ASP A 176 4.94 -4.33 -3.81
CA ASP A 176 3.98 -3.83 -2.80
C ASP A 176 2.77 -3.24 -3.54
N ALA A 177 1.64 -3.97 -3.49
CA ALA A 177 0.38 -3.55 -4.10
C ALA A 177 -0.63 -3.00 -3.08
N VAL A 178 -0.19 -2.67 -1.86
CA VAL A 178 -1.07 -2.23 -0.76
C VAL A 178 -1.89 -0.99 -1.14
N GLN A 179 -1.34 -0.06 -1.89
CA GLN A 179 -2.08 1.12 -2.36
C GLN A 179 -2.75 0.91 -3.74
N ALA A 180 -2.35 -0.12 -4.47
CA ALA A 180 -2.91 -0.45 -5.78
C ALA A 180 -4.17 -1.32 -5.68
N TYR A 181 -4.19 -2.24 -4.70
CA TYR A 181 -5.25 -3.22 -4.54
C TYR A 181 -6.60 -2.56 -4.25
N GLY A 182 -7.56 -2.85 -5.11
CA GLY A 182 -8.89 -2.22 -5.07
C GLY A 182 -9.01 -0.87 -5.78
N ALA A 183 -7.88 -0.24 -6.15
CA ALA A 183 -7.85 0.96 -6.99
C ALA A 183 -7.55 0.63 -8.46
N LEU A 184 -6.73 -0.39 -8.70
CA LEU A 184 -6.34 -0.88 -10.02
C LEU A 184 -6.85 -2.31 -10.23
N ASP A 185 -6.89 -2.72 -11.50
CA ASP A 185 -7.11 -4.10 -11.89
C ASP A 185 -5.81 -4.89 -11.78
N ILE A 186 -5.76 -5.84 -10.85
CA ILE A 186 -4.56 -6.63 -10.56
C ILE A 186 -4.70 -8.01 -11.20
N ASP A 187 -3.83 -8.31 -12.15
CA ASP A 187 -3.65 -9.63 -12.73
C ASP A 187 -2.16 -9.99 -12.63
N VAL A 188 -1.83 -10.95 -11.77
CA VAL A 188 -0.44 -11.30 -11.46
C VAL A 188 0.31 -11.88 -12.65
N ASP A 189 -0.39 -12.47 -13.62
CA ASP A 189 0.23 -12.99 -14.84
C ASP A 189 0.51 -11.87 -15.83
N ARG A 190 -0.43 -10.94 -16.03
CA ARG A 190 -0.23 -9.74 -16.85
C ARG A 190 0.89 -8.87 -16.30
N LEU A 191 0.91 -8.65 -14.98
CA LEU A 191 1.96 -7.86 -14.32
C LEU A 191 3.32 -8.58 -14.28
N GLY A 192 3.36 -9.88 -14.55
CA GLY A 192 4.60 -10.68 -14.52
C GLY A 192 5.24 -10.80 -13.12
N VAL A 193 4.49 -10.53 -12.05
CA VAL A 193 5.02 -10.55 -10.68
C VAL A 193 5.07 -11.96 -10.10
N ASP A 194 6.09 -12.24 -9.30
CA ASP A 194 6.25 -13.49 -8.56
C ASP A 194 5.70 -13.41 -7.13
N LEU A 195 5.76 -12.22 -6.55
CA LEU A 195 5.31 -11.92 -5.20
C LEU A 195 4.50 -10.61 -5.21
N LEU A 196 3.39 -10.57 -4.44
CA LEU A 196 2.56 -9.37 -4.35
C LEU A 196 1.98 -9.25 -2.93
N SER A 197 2.20 -8.10 -2.30
CA SER A 197 1.75 -7.78 -0.94
C SER A 197 0.45 -7.00 -0.95
N VAL A 198 -0.49 -7.37 -0.07
CA VAL A 198 -1.79 -6.69 0.09
C VAL A 198 -2.13 -6.52 1.57
N SER A 199 -2.80 -5.40 1.90
CA SER A 199 -3.30 -5.12 3.26
C SER A 199 -4.79 -4.82 3.27
N SER A 200 -5.53 -5.46 4.17
CA SER A 200 -6.99 -5.37 4.28
C SER A 200 -7.50 -3.97 4.61
N HIS A 201 -6.82 -3.27 5.52
CA HIS A 201 -7.31 -1.97 6.03
C HIS A 201 -7.28 -0.83 5.01
N LYS A 202 -6.64 -1.00 3.87
CA LYS A 202 -6.64 -0.01 2.78
C LYS A 202 -7.90 -0.10 1.93
N ILE A 203 -8.59 -1.24 1.94
CA ILE A 203 -9.84 -1.48 1.20
C ILE A 203 -11.07 -1.55 2.11
N SER A 204 -11.03 -0.88 3.24
CA SER A 204 -12.12 -0.87 4.25
C SER A 204 -12.39 -2.22 4.91
N GLY A 205 -11.39 -3.10 4.96
CA GLY A 205 -11.36 -4.32 5.74
C GLY A 205 -10.75 -4.10 7.14
N PRO A 206 -10.64 -5.17 7.95
CA PRO A 206 -10.05 -5.08 9.29
C PRO A 206 -8.55 -4.82 9.25
N LYS A 207 -8.04 -4.13 10.30
CA LYS A 207 -6.61 -4.05 10.57
C LYS A 207 -6.10 -5.42 11.04
N GLY A 208 -4.79 -5.66 10.94
CA GLY A 208 -4.17 -6.90 11.42
C GLY A 208 -4.41 -8.11 10.51
N VAL A 209 -4.71 -7.88 9.24
CA VAL A 209 -4.85 -8.91 8.20
C VAL A 209 -4.33 -8.38 6.86
N GLY A 210 -3.63 -9.23 6.14
CA GLY A 210 -3.19 -9.04 4.77
C GLY A 210 -2.93 -10.38 4.10
N PHE A 211 -2.41 -10.38 2.90
CA PHE A 211 -1.87 -11.59 2.28
C PHE A 211 -0.63 -11.29 1.45
N LEU A 212 0.20 -12.31 1.29
CA LEU A 212 1.25 -12.40 0.29
C LEU A 212 0.81 -13.42 -0.77
N TYR A 213 0.77 -12.99 -2.04
CA TYR A 213 0.76 -13.89 -3.19
C TYR A 213 2.19 -14.38 -3.45
N THR A 214 2.32 -15.67 -3.75
CA THR A 214 3.60 -16.29 -4.09
C THR A 214 3.41 -17.23 -5.29
N ARG A 215 4.05 -16.94 -6.42
CA ARG A 215 4.01 -17.80 -7.63
C ARG A 215 4.58 -19.20 -7.33
N ASP A 216 4.04 -20.23 -7.95
CA ASP A 216 4.34 -21.64 -7.64
C ASP A 216 5.84 -21.98 -7.57
N ARG A 217 6.64 -21.43 -8.47
CA ARG A 217 8.08 -21.72 -8.56
C ARG A 217 8.91 -21.07 -7.44
N ILE A 218 8.34 -20.12 -6.70
CA ILE A 218 9.08 -19.30 -5.75
C ILE A 218 9.14 -19.99 -4.39
N LYS A 219 10.35 -20.08 -3.86
CA LYS A 219 10.62 -20.56 -2.50
C LYS A 219 10.89 -19.38 -1.58
N LEU A 220 10.29 -19.42 -0.41
CA LEU A 220 10.48 -18.46 0.66
C LEU A 220 11.00 -19.16 1.91
N SER A 221 11.99 -18.58 2.57
CA SER A 221 12.38 -18.95 3.92
C SER A 221 11.39 -18.32 4.91
N ALA A 222 10.79 -19.12 5.80
CA ALA A 222 9.90 -18.63 6.84
C ALA A 222 10.64 -17.64 7.76
N GLN A 223 9.95 -16.57 8.16
CA GLN A 223 10.47 -15.55 9.09
C GLN A 223 10.03 -15.83 10.53
N LEU A 224 8.94 -16.57 10.70
CA LEU A 224 8.42 -17.03 11.97
C LEU A 224 8.57 -18.54 12.05
N PHE A 225 8.82 -19.06 13.25
CA PHE A 225 9.03 -20.49 13.48
C PHE A 225 7.94 -21.02 14.41
N GLY A 226 7.28 -22.14 14.01
CA GLY A 226 6.18 -22.73 14.79
C GLY A 226 5.49 -23.86 14.05
N GLY A 227 4.16 -23.88 14.09
CA GLY A 227 3.34 -24.91 13.44
C GLY A 227 3.38 -24.87 11.90
N GLU A 228 2.57 -25.72 11.27
CA GLU A 228 2.57 -25.90 9.82
C GLU A 228 1.49 -25.06 9.09
N GLN A 229 0.92 -24.04 9.77
CA GLN A 229 -0.10 -23.17 9.20
C GLN A 229 0.45 -22.47 7.95
N GLU A 230 -0.44 -21.99 7.10
CA GLU A 230 -0.11 -21.33 5.85
C GLU A 230 0.97 -22.07 5.03
N ARG A 231 0.89 -23.41 5.00
CA ARG A 231 1.82 -24.31 4.29
C ARG A 231 3.29 -24.12 4.71
N LYS A 232 3.53 -23.95 6.00
CA LYS A 232 4.85 -23.74 6.62
C LYS A 232 5.52 -22.41 6.23
N ARG A 233 4.77 -21.48 5.61
CA ARG A 233 5.28 -20.15 5.24
C ARG A 233 5.08 -19.15 6.37
N ARG A 234 3.93 -19.26 7.07
CA ARG A 234 3.57 -18.36 8.15
C ARG A 234 2.84 -19.14 9.26
N PRO A 235 3.55 -19.58 10.29
CA PRO A 235 2.98 -20.33 11.41
C PRO A 235 2.13 -19.45 12.35
N GLY A 236 1.39 -20.09 13.25
CA GLY A 236 0.51 -19.47 14.22
C GLY A 236 -0.96 -19.58 13.83
N THR A 237 -1.82 -19.73 14.85
CA THR A 237 -3.27 -19.87 14.66
C THR A 237 -3.81 -18.68 13.87
N GLU A 238 -4.58 -18.98 12.84
CA GLU A 238 -5.06 -18.00 11.86
C GLU A 238 -6.14 -17.08 12.49
N ASN A 239 -6.11 -15.80 12.13
CA ASN A 239 -7.11 -14.80 12.51
C ASN A 239 -8.39 -14.98 11.67
N VAL A 240 -9.14 -16.05 11.94
CA VAL A 240 -10.29 -16.50 11.12
C VAL A 240 -11.32 -15.38 10.93
N ALA A 241 -11.73 -14.70 12.00
CA ALA A 241 -12.73 -13.63 11.92
C ALA A 241 -12.21 -12.42 11.11
N GLY A 242 -10.94 -12.04 11.28
CA GLY A 242 -10.31 -11.00 10.48
C GLY A 242 -10.20 -11.38 9.01
N ILE A 243 -9.88 -12.64 8.71
CA ILE A 243 -9.78 -13.18 7.34
C ILE A 243 -11.17 -13.21 6.67
N ILE A 244 -12.24 -13.57 7.37
CA ILE A 244 -13.63 -13.48 6.88
C ILE A 244 -14.00 -12.02 6.58
N GLY A 245 -13.62 -11.09 7.46
CA GLY A 245 -13.80 -9.66 7.21
C GLY A 245 -13.03 -9.17 5.99
N PHE A 246 -11.81 -9.63 5.80
CA PHE A 246 -11.01 -9.31 4.62
C PHE A 246 -11.61 -9.87 3.34
N GLN A 247 -12.08 -11.14 3.35
CA GLN A 247 -12.84 -11.70 2.24
C GLN A 247 -13.98 -10.78 1.82
N LYS A 248 -14.80 -10.32 2.79
CA LYS A 248 -15.92 -9.44 2.49
C LYS A 248 -15.48 -8.11 1.90
N ALA A 249 -14.39 -7.53 2.38
CA ALA A 249 -13.83 -6.31 1.82
C ALA A 249 -13.36 -6.50 0.36
N ILE A 250 -12.75 -7.65 0.04
CA ILE A 250 -12.35 -8.03 -1.32
C ILE A 250 -13.57 -8.15 -2.24
N GLU A 251 -14.61 -8.86 -1.81
CA GLU A 251 -15.86 -8.99 -2.60
C GLU A 251 -16.48 -7.63 -2.93
N LEU A 252 -16.54 -6.73 -1.94
CA LEU A 252 -17.10 -5.39 -2.11
C LEU A 252 -16.28 -4.56 -3.09
N VAL A 253 -14.95 -4.52 -2.90
CA VAL A 253 -14.10 -3.70 -3.74
C VAL A 253 -14.08 -4.19 -5.18
N ASN A 254 -14.08 -5.50 -5.42
CA ASN A 254 -14.12 -6.06 -6.77
C ASN A 254 -15.44 -5.74 -7.47
N LYS A 255 -16.56 -5.84 -6.75
CA LYS A 255 -17.89 -5.51 -7.28
C LYS A 255 -18.05 -4.03 -7.63
N GLU A 256 -17.44 -3.15 -6.85
CA GLU A 256 -17.70 -1.71 -6.88
C GLU A 256 -16.51 -0.89 -7.42
N ARG A 257 -15.42 -1.54 -7.84
CA ARG A 257 -14.14 -0.89 -8.19
C ARG A 257 -14.34 0.30 -9.12
N ASP A 258 -14.95 0.10 -10.27
CA ASP A 258 -15.07 1.14 -11.30
C ASP A 258 -15.90 2.34 -10.80
N THR A 259 -16.98 2.07 -10.05
CA THR A 259 -17.80 3.12 -9.44
C THR A 259 -17.01 3.88 -8.37
N ARG A 260 -16.25 3.18 -7.54
CA ARG A 260 -15.40 3.81 -6.51
C ARG A 260 -14.31 4.65 -7.13
N VAL A 261 -13.60 4.14 -8.13
CA VAL A 261 -12.55 4.86 -8.86
C VAL A 261 -13.09 6.16 -9.45
N GLN A 262 -14.24 6.10 -10.12
CA GLN A 262 -14.88 7.31 -10.68
C GLN A 262 -15.30 8.29 -9.58
N THR A 263 -15.90 7.79 -8.49
CA THR A 263 -16.30 8.64 -7.35
C THR A 263 -15.09 9.36 -6.75
N TYR A 264 -13.99 8.64 -6.52
CA TYR A 264 -12.78 9.23 -5.92
C TYR A 264 -12.09 10.19 -6.89
N GLN A 265 -12.12 9.92 -8.19
CA GLN A 265 -11.65 10.84 -9.21
C GLN A 265 -12.43 12.16 -9.19
N ASP A 266 -13.77 12.08 -9.07
CA ASP A 266 -14.63 13.26 -8.95
C ASP A 266 -14.32 14.06 -7.68
N LEU A 267 -14.10 13.37 -6.53
CA LEU A 267 -13.76 14.02 -5.27
C LEU A 267 -12.37 14.69 -5.34
N LYS A 268 -11.38 14.01 -5.89
CA LYS A 268 -10.03 14.55 -6.12
C LYS A 268 -10.08 15.81 -7.00
N GLN A 269 -10.82 15.75 -8.11
CA GLN A 269 -10.96 16.88 -9.00
C GLN A 269 -11.73 18.04 -8.36
N LEU A 270 -12.78 17.74 -7.60
CA LEU A 270 -13.55 18.76 -6.84
C LEU A 270 -12.65 19.47 -5.82
N PHE A 271 -11.81 18.72 -5.08
CA PHE A 271 -10.85 19.30 -4.13
C PHE A 271 -9.90 20.27 -4.83
N ILE A 272 -9.24 19.82 -5.90
CA ILE A 272 -8.29 20.63 -6.69
C ILE A 272 -8.98 21.89 -7.28
N ASN A 273 -10.17 21.71 -7.86
CA ASN A 273 -10.90 22.84 -8.47
C ASN A 273 -11.36 23.84 -7.41
N THR A 274 -11.71 23.41 -6.22
CA THR A 274 -12.10 24.32 -5.13
C THR A 274 -10.88 25.14 -4.67
N LEU A 275 -9.69 24.52 -4.50
CA LEU A 275 -8.48 25.27 -4.17
C LEU A 275 -8.13 26.33 -5.24
N LYS A 276 -8.27 25.99 -6.53
CA LYS A 276 -8.09 26.94 -7.65
C LYS A 276 -9.08 28.10 -7.59
N ALA A 277 -10.36 27.80 -7.38
CA ALA A 277 -11.42 28.81 -7.29
C ALA A 277 -11.21 29.77 -6.11
N GLU A 278 -10.64 29.27 -5.01
CA GLU A 278 -10.25 30.06 -3.85
C GLU A 278 -8.94 30.84 -4.03
N SER A 279 -8.32 30.76 -5.23
CA SER A 279 -7.04 31.43 -5.55
C SER A 279 -5.90 31.05 -4.60
N VAL A 280 -5.83 29.78 -4.21
CA VAL A 280 -4.72 29.22 -3.43
C VAL A 280 -3.54 29.00 -4.36
N ASP A 281 -2.34 29.40 -3.94
CA ASP A 281 -1.09 29.00 -4.59
C ASP A 281 -0.72 27.58 -4.14
N PHE A 282 -0.64 26.64 -5.07
CA PHE A 282 -0.30 25.26 -4.81
C PHE A 282 0.23 24.53 -6.03
N GLU A 283 1.01 23.48 -5.79
CA GLU A 283 1.46 22.55 -6.79
C GLU A 283 1.04 21.11 -6.44
N VAL A 284 0.64 20.32 -7.44
CA VAL A 284 0.40 18.89 -7.28
C VAL A 284 1.71 18.15 -7.55
N ASN A 285 2.16 17.36 -6.56
CA ASN A 285 3.39 16.59 -6.66
C ASN A 285 3.19 15.28 -7.44
N GLY A 286 4.18 14.94 -8.27
CA GLY A 286 4.19 13.74 -9.10
C GLY A 286 3.45 13.86 -10.42
N ASP A 287 3.30 12.74 -11.12
CA ASP A 287 2.57 12.68 -12.40
C ASP A 287 1.09 13.02 -12.17
N ARG A 288 0.52 13.83 -13.08
CA ARG A 288 -0.90 14.24 -12.97
C ARG A 288 -1.86 13.31 -13.70
N THR A 289 -1.34 12.45 -14.55
CA THR A 289 -2.11 11.56 -15.41
C THR A 289 -2.02 10.11 -14.97
N ASN A 290 -0.83 9.65 -14.58
CA ASN A 290 -0.58 8.28 -14.17
C ASN A 290 -0.59 8.13 -12.65
N THR A 291 -1.76 8.43 -12.04
CA THR A 291 -1.98 8.35 -10.58
C THR A 291 -3.30 7.67 -10.26
N VAL A 292 -3.37 7.08 -9.07
CA VAL A 292 -4.65 6.57 -8.55
C VAL A 292 -5.59 7.73 -8.17
N SER A 293 -6.88 7.47 -8.25
CA SER A 293 -7.92 8.44 -7.91
C SER A 293 -8.02 8.75 -6.41
N THR A 294 -7.50 7.85 -5.57
CA THR A 294 -7.64 7.91 -4.11
C THR A 294 -6.70 8.89 -3.42
N ILE A 295 -5.61 9.32 -4.06
CA ILE A 295 -4.53 10.10 -3.44
C ILE A 295 -4.24 11.36 -4.26
N VAL A 296 -3.99 12.47 -3.58
CA VAL A 296 -3.35 13.67 -4.12
C VAL A 296 -2.36 14.22 -3.11
N ASN A 297 -1.15 14.49 -3.55
CA ASN A 297 -0.12 15.16 -2.77
C ASN A 297 0.02 16.60 -3.26
N VAL A 298 -0.10 17.57 -2.37
CA VAL A 298 -0.16 19.00 -2.71
C VAL A 298 0.85 19.77 -1.88
N SER A 299 1.72 20.48 -2.56
CA SER A 299 2.67 21.42 -1.99
C SER A 299 2.04 22.82 -1.90
N PHE A 300 2.26 23.50 -0.79
CA PHE A 300 1.77 24.87 -0.51
C PHE A 300 2.97 25.79 -0.28
N PRO A 301 3.44 26.52 -1.31
CA PRO A 301 4.60 27.40 -1.21
C PRO A 301 4.48 28.40 -0.04
N GLY A 302 5.56 28.56 0.72
CA GLY A 302 5.61 29.45 1.86
C GLY A 302 4.93 28.93 3.15
N ALA A 303 4.26 27.77 3.11
CA ALA A 303 3.68 27.17 4.29
C ALA A 303 4.64 26.16 4.94
N ASN A 304 4.41 25.86 6.23
CA ASN A 304 5.11 24.81 6.98
C ASN A 304 4.14 23.67 7.28
N VAL A 305 4.55 22.42 7.01
CA VAL A 305 3.71 21.23 7.14
C VAL A 305 3.16 21.03 8.55
N GLU A 306 3.94 21.26 9.61
CA GLU A 306 3.49 21.10 11.01
C GLU A 306 2.39 22.10 11.34
N SER A 307 2.60 23.36 10.93
CA SER A 307 1.59 24.42 11.09
C SER A 307 0.31 24.10 10.31
N LEU A 308 0.44 23.57 9.10
CA LEU A 308 -0.72 23.15 8.30
C LEU A 308 -1.49 22.02 8.97
N LEU A 309 -0.83 20.93 9.34
CA LEU A 309 -1.46 19.76 9.97
C LEU A 309 -2.17 20.15 11.27
N THR A 310 -1.52 20.95 12.11
CA THR A 310 -2.12 21.46 13.39
C THR A 310 -3.38 22.28 13.11
N ASN A 311 -3.33 23.22 12.14
CA ASN A 311 -4.49 24.04 11.81
C ASN A 311 -5.62 23.26 11.13
N PHE A 312 -5.29 22.23 10.33
CA PHE A 312 -6.28 21.33 9.74
C PHE A 312 -7.00 20.54 10.82
N ASP A 313 -6.28 19.94 11.76
CA ASP A 313 -6.87 19.18 12.87
C ASP A 313 -7.79 20.06 13.74
N LEU A 314 -7.35 21.25 14.14
CA LEU A 314 -8.16 22.24 14.85
C LEU A 314 -9.42 22.66 14.08
N SER A 315 -9.38 22.57 12.74
CA SER A 315 -10.52 22.88 11.86
C SER A 315 -11.39 21.66 11.51
N GLY A 316 -11.06 20.49 12.12
CA GLY A 316 -11.74 19.22 11.90
C GLY A 316 -11.43 18.55 10.57
N ILE A 317 -10.22 18.75 10.01
CA ILE A 317 -9.74 18.07 8.80
C ILE A 317 -8.59 17.14 9.18
N ALA A 318 -8.74 15.85 8.97
CA ALA A 318 -7.67 14.87 9.12
C ALA A 318 -6.98 14.65 7.75
N ALA A 319 -5.71 15.00 7.65
CA ALA A 319 -4.82 14.78 6.50
C ALA A 319 -3.42 14.42 7.01
N SER A 320 -2.50 14.05 6.12
CA SER A 320 -1.15 13.58 6.49
C SER A 320 -0.08 14.27 5.64
N SER A 321 1.15 14.36 6.15
CA SER A 321 2.33 14.81 5.38
C SER A 321 2.90 13.72 4.47
N GLY A 322 2.38 12.48 4.54
CA GLY A 322 2.94 11.33 3.82
C GLY A 322 4.00 10.58 4.63
N SER A 323 4.94 11.24 5.25
CA SER A 323 5.86 10.63 6.21
C SER A 323 5.14 10.36 7.54
N ALA A 324 5.29 9.16 8.09
CA ALA A 324 4.73 8.82 9.40
C ALA A 324 5.40 9.69 10.46
N CYS A 325 4.58 10.39 11.27
CA CYS A 325 5.08 11.11 12.42
C CYS A 325 5.72 10.13 13.40
N THR A 326 7.03 10.14 13.54
CA THR A 326 7.70 9.58 14.70
C THR A 326 7.60 10.61 15.82
N ALA A 327 6.74 10.33 16.80
CA ALA A 327 6.68 10.99 18.12
C ALA A 327 6.96 12.52 18.15
N GLY A 328 6.30 13.31 17.29
CA GLY A 328 6.26 14.77 17.46
C GLY A 328 7.24 15.59 16.59
N SER A 329 8.00 14.98 15.68
CA SER A 329 8.71 15.70 14.63
C SER A 329 8.29 15.18 13.24
N VAL A 330 7.96 16.10 12.35
CA VAL A 330 7.70 15.76 10.94
C VAL A 330 9.04 15.73 10.22
N GLU A 331 9.59 14.53 10.00
CA GLU A 331 10.77 14.41 9.14
C GLU A 331 10.37 14.74 7.68
N PRO A 332 11.27 15.35 6.89
CA PRO A 332 11.04 15.58 5.47
C PRO A 332 10.68 14.27 4.77
N SER A 333 9.71 14.32 3.85
CA SER A 333 9.30 13.15 3.09
C SER A 333 10.49 12.58 2.30
N HIS A 334 10.82 11.31 2.52
CA HIS A 334 11.86 10.61 1.75
C HIS A 334 11.46 10.48 0.27
N VAL A 335 10.15 10.34 -0.02
CA VAL A 335 9.61 10.26 -1.38
C VAL A 335 9.82 11.57 -2.11
N LEU A 336 9.41 12.70 -1.52
CA LEU A 336 9.57 14.01 -2.15
C LEU A 336 11.05 14.41 -2.23
N SER A 337 11.85 14.03 -1.23
CA SER A 337 13.32 14.22 -1.27
C SER A 337 13.96 13.44 -2.41
N ALA A 338 13.51 12.21 -2.68
CA ALA A 338 13.96 11.41 -3.81
C ALA A 338 13.55 12.01 -5.17
N MET A 339 12.36 12.64 -5.25
CA MET A 339 11.82 13.22 -6.48
C MET A 339 12.45 14.58 -6.83
N TYR A 340 12.70 15.42 -5.82
CA TYR A 340 13.02 16.83 -6.04
C TYR A 340 14.35 17.28 -5.42
N GLY A 341 14.95 16.42 -4.59
CA GLY A 341 16.13 16.77 -3.78
C GLY A 341 15.75 17.18 -2.35
N SER A 342 16.62 16.87 -1.37
CA SER A 342 16.34 17.08 0.05
C SER A 342 16.25 18.57 0.47
N SER A 343 16.75 19.48 -0.35
CA SER A 343 16.69 20.94 -0.12
C SER A 343 15.48 21.61 -0.77
N ASP A 344 14.64 20.87 -1.49
CA ASP A 344 13.44 21.42 -2.14
C ASP A 344 12.34 21.67 -1.09
N ASP A 345 11.70 22.83 -1.15
CA ASP A 345 10.68 23.26 -0.18
C ASP A 345 9.48 22.31 -0.13
N ARG A 346 9.19 21.58 -1.23
CA ARG A 346 8.11 20.59 -1.29
C ARG A 346 8.27 19.46 -0.26
N THR A 347 9.48 19.20 0.21
CA THR A 347 9.75 18.18 1.23
C THR A 347 9.16 18.54 2.60
N THR A 348 8.91 19.84 2.86
CA THR A 348 8.48 20.38 4.16
C THR A 348 7.19 21.21 4.13
N ASN A 349 6.59 21.37 2.94
CA ASN A 349 5.34 22.13 2.77
C ASN A 349 4.21 21.33 2.08
N SER A 350 4.39 20.01 1.91
CA SER A 350 3.44 19.17 1.19
C SER A 350 2.51 18.41 2.13
N ILE A 351 1.26 18.28 1.72
CA ILE A 351 0.21 17.53 2.41
C ILE A 351 -0.36 16.49 1.45
N ARG A 352 -0.51 15.28 1.94
CA ARG A 352 -1.27 14.22 1.27
C ARG A 352 -2.72 14.26 1.71
N PHE A 353 -3.62 14.40 0.76
CA PHE A 353 -5.05 14.17 0.94
C PHE A 353 -5.44 12.85 0.26
N SER A 354 -6.27 12.06 0.91
CA SER A 354 -6.74 10.81 0.34
C SER A 354 -8.22 10.57 0.62
N PHE A 355 -8.91 10.09 -0.42
CA PHE A 355 -10.36 9.98 -0.48
C PHE A 355 -10.81 8.53 -0.32
N GLY A 356 -11.99 8.34 0.26
CA GLY A 356 -12.57 7.02 0.48
C GLY A 356 -14.07 7.04 0.68
N LEU A 357 -14.67 5.89 1.00
CA LEU A 357 -16.12 5.69 1.13
C LEU A 357 -16.81 6.63 2.12
N ALA A 358 -16.08 7.17 3.10
CA ALA A 358 -16.65 8.07 4.10
C ALA A 358 -16.81 9.53 3.62
N ASN A 359 -16.35 9.86 2.41
CA ASN A 359 -16.34 11.22 1.92
C ASN A 359 -17.55 11.51 1.02
N SER A 360 -18.22 12.64 1.28
CA SER A 360 -19.21 13.24 0.36
C SER A 360 -18.59 14.43 -0.41
N LYS A 361 -19.24 14.83 -1.51
CA LYS A 361 -18.86 16.02 -2.30
C LYS A 361 -18.90 17.29 -1.43
N GLU A 362 -19.88 17.41 -0.56
CA GLU A 362 -20.06 18.54 0.37
C GLU A 362 -18.89 18.61 1.35
N GLN A 363 -18.53 17.49 1.97
CA GLN A 363 -17.39 17.42 2.90
C GLN A 363 -16.07 17.78 2.22
N VAL A 364 -15.81 17.25 1.01
CA VAL A 364 -14.58 17.53 0.26
C VAL A 364 -14.49 19.01 -0.14
N LYS A 365 -15.60 19.60 -0.58
CA LYS A 365 -15.68 21.03 -0.89
C LYS A 365 -15.46 21.88 0.36
N GLU A 366 -16.12 21.55 1.47
CA GLU A 366 -15.95 22.22 2.78
C GLU A 366 -14.48 22.16 3.23
N ALA A 367 -13.84 20.98 3.16
CA ALA A 367 -12.45 20.82 3.52
C ALA A 367 -11.53 21.69 2.66
N ALA A 368 -11.69 21.68 1.34
CA ALA A 368 -10.88 22.50 0.44
C ALA A 368 -11.02 24.00 0.72
N SER A 369 -12.26 24.49 0.98
CA SER A 369 -12.48 25.90 1.35
C SER A 369 -11.84 26.24 2.70
N LYS A 370 -11.90 25.36 3.71
CA LYS A 370 -11.22 25.54 4.99
C LYS A 370 -9.68 25.57 4.83
N VAL A 371 -9.12 24.67 4.01
CA VAL A 371 -7.69 24.66 3.65
C VAL A 371 -7.31 26.01 3.07
N ALA A 372 -8.08 26.56 2.13
CA ALA A 372 -7.83 27.88 1.53
C ALA A 372 -7.83 29.01 2.56
N VAL A 373 -8.79 29.02 3.50
CA VAL A 373 -8.85 30.03 4.57
C VAL A 373 -7.61 29.93 5.49
N ILE A 374 -7.20 28.73 5.83
CA ILE A 374 -6.02 28.50 6.68
C ILE A 374 -4.75 29.00 5.99
N LEU A 375 -4.57 28.64 4.71
CA LEU A 375 -3.42 29.09 3.92
C LEU A 375 -3.34 30.61 3.81
N LYS A 376 -4.43 31.27 3.45
CA LYS A 376 -4.50 32.75 3.39
C LYS A 376 -4.13 33.44 4.71
N ARG A 377 -4.24 32.73 5.84
CA ARG A 377 -3.86 33.23 7.15
C ARG A 377 -2.40 32.96 7.49
N LEU A 378 -1.87 31.79 7.08
CA LEU A 378 -0.52 31.35 7.42
C LEU A 378 0.56 31.86 6.46
N VAL A 379 0.21 31.98 5.17
CA VAL A 379 1.09 32.45 4.11
C VAL A 379 0.67 33.88 3.77
N LYS A 380 1.36 34.86 4.40
CA LYS A 380 1.17 36.30 4.14
C LYS A 380 2.29 36.84 3.26
#